data_0965dadfeadaaf8ea4bcce3bdc792cab
#
_entry.id   0965dadfeadaaf8ea4bcce3bdc792cab
#
_cell.length_a   1.000
_cell.length_b   1.000
_cell.length_c   1.000
_cell.angle_alpha   90.00
_cell.angle_beta   90.00
_cell.angle_gamma   90.00
#
_symmetry.space_group_name_H-M   'P 1'
#
loop_
_entity.id
_entity.type
_entity.pdbx_description
1 polymer ?
#
loop_
_entity_poly.entity_id
_entity_poly.type
_entity_poly.pdbx_seq_one_letter_code
_entity_poly.pdbx_strand_id
1 'polypeptide(L)' 'MKSVVDRLLKNMGNMHELGRQRAFELGNPFYAQFKEDDGYWRKELPTGEKYLVSIEIIFDAQGRAVEIKDTIMRKLN' A
#
# COMPACT_ATOMS: atom_id res chain seq x y z
N MET A 1 -23.80 4.41 -23.73
CA MET A 1 -23.44 3.33 -22.78
C MET A 1 -21.94 3.08 -22.83
N LYS A 2 -21.28 3.05 -21.70
CA LYS A 2 -19.86 2.78 -21.69
C LYS A 2 -19.60 1.30 -21.91
N SER A 3 -18.61 0.98 -22.73
CA SER A 3 -18.22 -0.40 -22.98
C SER A 3 -17.54 -1.02 -21.76
N VAL A 4 -17.43 -2.34 -21.74
CA VAL A 4 -16.70 -3.05 -20.69
C VAL A 4 -15.23 -2.63 -20.69
N VAL A 5 -14.66 -2.39 -21.87
CA VAL A 5 -13.27 -1.95 -22.02
C VAL A 5 -13.07 -0.58 -21.37
N ASP A 6 -13.98 0.37 -21.61
CA ASP A 6 -13.90 1.69 -20.99
C ASP A 6 -13.97 1.62 -19.48
N ARG A 7 -14.82 0.73 -18.97
CA ARG A 7 -14.94 0.51 -17.53
C ARG A 7 -13.65 -0.06 -16.95
N LEU A 8 -13.03 -1.03 -17.64
CA LEU A 8 -11.77 -1.62 -17.20
C LEU A 8 -10.64 -0.60 -17.20
N LEU A 9 -10.52 0.22 -18.26
CA LEU A 9 -9.51 1.25 -18.34
C LEU A 9 -9.67 2.28 -17.23
N LYS A 10 -10.91 2.67 -16.95
CA LYS A 10 -11.20 3.61 -15.86
C LYS A 10 -10.83 3.00 -14.50
N ASN A 11 -11.15 1.72 -14.29
CA ASN A 11 -10.81 1.03 -13.05
C ASN A 11 -9.32 0.83 -12.89
N MET A 12 -8.58 0.60 -13.98
CA MET A 12 -7.12 0.48 -13.90
C MET A 12 -6.47 1.73 -13.34
N GLY A 13 -6.96 2.91 -13.74
CA GLY A 13 -6.48 4.17 -13.20
C GLY A 13 -6.80 4.35 -11.71
N ASN A 14 -7.77 3.60 -11.18
CA ASN A 14 -8.24 3.69 -9.80
C ASN A 14 -7.92 2.46 -8.97
N MET A 15 -7.12 1.51 -9.47
CA MET A 15 -6.79 0.28 -8.74
C MET A 15 -6.15 0.56 -7.38
N HIS A 16 -5.29 1.57 -7.32
CA HIS A 16 -4.64 2.00 -6.10
C HIS A 16 -5.67 2.44 -5.06
N GLU A 17 -6.64 3.25 -5.48
CA GLU A 17 -7.70 3.74 -4.58
C GLU A 17 -8.62 2.61 -4.14
N LEU A 18 -8.95 1.67 -5.02
CA LEU A 18 -9.77 0.52 -4.66
C LEU A 18 -9.10 -0.36 -3.61
N GLY A 19 -7.77 -0.60 -3.75
CA GLY A 19 -7.01 -1.35 -2.77
C GLY A 19 -6.98 -0.65 -1.42
N ARG A 20 -6.82 0.67 -1.44
CA ARG A 20 -6.84 1.50 -0.25
C ARG A 20 -8.18 1.41 0.49
N GLN A 21 -9.28 1.56 -0.22
CA GLN A 21 -10.62 1.45 0.35
C GLN A 21 -10.86 0.07 0.95
N ARG A 22 -10.45 -0.98 0.24
CA ARG A 22 -10.62 -2.35 0.71
C ARG A 22 -9.86 -2.61 2.00
N ALA A 23 -8.61 -2.12 2.08
CA ALA A 23 -7.81 -2.26 3.29
C ALA A 23 -8.49 -1.58 4.48
N PHE A 24 -9.02 -0.38 4.27
CA PHE A 24 -9.68 0.39 5.33
C PHE A 24 -10.98 -0.25 5.78
N GLU A 25 -11.76 -0.83 4.86
CA GLU A 25 -12.97 -1.57 5.21
C GLU A 25 -12.66 -2.74 6.14
N LEU A 26 -11.49 -3.35 5.98
CA LEU A 26 -11.04 -4.46 6.82
C LEU A 26 -10.33 -3.99 8.10
N GLY A 27 -10.19 -2.68 8.31
CA GLY A 27 -9.50 -2.11 9.45
C GLY A 27 -7.98 -2.21 9.36
N ASN A 28 -7.45 -2.45 8.17
CA ASN A 28 -6.02 -2.62 7.94
C ASN A 28 -5.38 -1.36 7.39
N PRO A 29 -4.07 -1.13 7.66
CA PRO A 29 -3.35 -0.07 6.99
C PRO A 29 -3.14 -0.41 5.52
N PHE A 30 -2.98 0.63 4.70
CA PHE A 30 -2.67 0.50 3.28
C PHE A 30 -1.25 0.96 3.03
N TYR A 31 -0.49 0.15 2.28
CA TYR A 31 0.89 0.46 1.92
C TYR A 31 0.99 0.70 0.43
N ALA A 32 1.69 1.75 0.05
CA ALA A 32 1.94 2.06 -1.35
C ALA A 32 3.38 2.50 -1.53
N GLN A 33 3.98 2.12 -2.65
CA GLN A 33 5.34 2.52 -2.99
C GLN A 33 5.30 3.48 -4.17
N PHE A 34 5.90 4.64 -4.00
CA PHE A 34 6.00 5.65 -5.05
C PHE A 34 7.45 5.79 -5.48
N LYS A 35 7.63 6.08 -6.76
CA LYS A 35 8.96 6.18 -7.36
C LYS A 35 9.82 7.27 -6.70
N GLU A 36 9.20 8.37 -6.30
CA GLU A 36 9.90 9.50 -5.65
C GLU A 36 10.31 9.21 -4.21
N ASP A 37 9.90 8.11 -3.63
CA ASP A 37 10.18 7.79 -2.23
C ASP A 37 11.43 6.91 -2.04
N ASP A 38 12.25 6.72 -3.07
CA ASP A 38 13.54 6.03 -3.01
C ASP A 38 13.51 4.65 -2.33
N GLY A 39 12.47 3.87 -2.63
CA GLY A 39 12.33 2.53 -2.08
C GLY A 39 11.60 2.46 -0.75
N TYR A 40 11.29 3.60 -0.14
CA TYR A 40 10.43 3.63 1.04
C TYR A 40 8.97 3.47 0.65
N TRP A 41 8.14 3.15 1.64
CA TRP A 41 6.71 2.92 1.45
C TRP A 41 5.92 4.00 2.18
N ARG A 42 4.75 4.32 1.66
CA ARG A 42 3.78 5.16 2.36
C ARG A 42 2.75 4.26 3.01
N LYS A 43 2.62 4.40 4.34
CA LYS A 43 1.64 3.67 5.13
C LYS A 43 0.51 4.64 5.48
N GLU A 44 -0.70 4.30 5.10
CA GLU A 44 -1.87 5.10 5.44
C GLU A 44 -2.78 4.28 6.34
N LEU A 45 -3.18 4.87 7.48
CA LEU A 45 -4.08 4.24 8.43
C LEU A 45 -5.54 4.60 8.08
N PRO A 46 -6.51 3.76 8.51
CA PRO A 46 -7.93 4.10 8.34
C PRO A 46 -8.33 5.43 8.97
N THR A 47 -7.57 5.91 9.94
CA THR A 47 -7.77 7.20 10.60
C THR A 47 -7.37 8.39 9.74
N GLY A 48 -6.67 8.16 8.62
CA GLY A 48 -6.16 9.20 7.75
C GLY A 48 -4.71 9.58 8.00
N GLU A 49 -4.08 9.04 9.03
CA GLU A 49 -2.67 9.28 9.31
C GLU A 49 -1.80 8.61 8.25
N LYS A 50 -0.78 9.32 7.79
CA LYS A 50 0.15 8.84 6.74
C LYS A 50 1.57 8.94 7.23
N TYR A 51 2.34 7.88 6.97
CA TYR A 51 3.74 7.78 7.39
C TYR A 51 4.60 7.29 6.25
N LEU A 52 5.84 7.78 6.21
CA LEU A 52 6.87 7.19 5.36
C LEU A 52 7.56 6.12 6.19
N VAL A 53 7.60 4.89 5.66
CA VAL A 53 8.12 3.74 6.40
C VAL A 53 9.13 2.98 5.55
N SER A 54 10.11 2.35 6.21
CA SER A 54 10.93 1.34 5.58
C SER A 54 10.35 -0.02 5.93
N ILE A 55 10.36 -0.94 4.97
CA ILE A 55 9.84 -2.29 5.15
C ILE A 55 10.98 -3.27 5.02
N GLU A 56 11.12 -4.13 6.03
CA GLU A 56 12.08 -5.22 6.04
C GLU A 56 11.34 -6.54 6.08
N ILE A 57 11.68 -7.45 5.19
CA ILE A 57 11.10 -8.78 5.14
C ILE A 57 12.13 -9.75 5.65
N ILE A 58 11.79 -10.53 6.68
CA ILE A 58 12.67 -11.52 7.28
C ILE A 58 12.25 -12.88 6.77
N PHE A 59 13.21 -13.63 6.24
CA PHE A 59 13.00 -14.95 5.67
C PHE A 59 13.58 -16.03 6.59
N ASP A 60 12.95 -17.21 6.58
CA ASP A 60 13.48 -18.38 7.28
C ASP A 60 14.56 -19.07 6.43
N ALA A 61 15.10 -20.18 6.95
CA ALA A 61 16.17 -20.92 6.26
C ALA A 61 15.69 -21.53 4.93
N GLN A 62 14.39 -21.69 4.72
CA GLN A 62 13.83 -22.20 3.48
C GLN A 62 13.41 -21.09 2.52
N GLY A 63 13.71 -19.85 2.83
CA GLY A 63 13.38 -18.71 1.97
C GLY A 63 11.94 -18.25 2.05
N ARG A 64 11.18 -18.67 3.08
CA ARG A 64 9.81 -18.22 3.26
C ARG A 64 9.78 -16.96 4.14
N ALA A 65 8.94 -15.99 3.78
CA ALA A 65 8.76 -14.80 4.58
C ALA A 65 8.05 -15.15 5.88
N VAL A 66 8.70 -14.92 7.02
CA VAL A 66 8.17 -15.25 8.36
C VAL A 66 7.81 -14.00 9.15
N GLU A 67 8.37 -12.85 8.78
CA GLU A 67 8.10 -11.59 9.48
C GLU A 67 8.26 -10.43 8.54
N ILE A 68 7.39 -9.43 8.69
CA ILE A 68 7.49 -8.15 7.98
C ILE A 68 7.56 -7.09 9.07
N LYS A 69 8.65 -6.30 9.06
CA LYS A 69 8.83 -5.18 9.99
C LYS A 69 8.73 -3.87 9.24
N ASP A 70 7.94 -2.95 9.74
CA ASP A 70 7.95 -1.58 9.25
C ASP A 70 8.52 -0.65 10.31
N THR A 71 9.34 0.29 9.86
CA THR A 71 9.93 1.31 10.72
C THR A 71 9.48 2.67 10.20
N ILE A 72 8.85 3.45 11.08
CA ILE A 72 8.37 4.79 10.72
C ILE A 72 9.58 5.70 10.60
N MET A 73 9.77 6.28 9.40
CA MET A 73 10.83 7.23 9.13
C MET A 73 10.37 8.65 9.46
N ARG A 74 9.13 9.00 9.10
CA ARG A 74 8.55 10.29 9.41
C ARG A 74 7.05 10.26 9.15
N LYS A 75 6.33 11.20 9.76
CA LYS A 75 4.92 11.41 9.51
C LYS A 75 4.76 12.33 8.29
N LEU A 76 3.82 11.99 7.38
CA LEU A 76 3.64 12.73 6.14
C LEU A 76 2.54 13.79 6.22
N ASN A 77 1.71 13.77 7.26
CA ASN A 77 0.63 14.75 7.42
C ASN A 77 0.46 15.23 8.85
#